data_a73dd59a90ddf3e8ffa9e19e368ef216
#
_entry.id   a73dd59a90ddf3e8ffa9e19e368ef216
#
_cell.length_a   1.000
_cell.length_b   1.000
_cell.length_c   1.000
_cell.angle_alpha   90.00
_cell.angle_beta   90.00
_cell.angle_gamma   90.00
#
_symmetry.space_group_name_H-M   'P 1'
#
loop_
_entity.id
_entity.type
_entity.pdbx_description
1 polymer ?
#
loop_
_entity_poly.entity_id
_entity_poly.type
_entity_poly.pdbx_seq_one_letter_code
_entity_poly.pdbx_strand_id
1 'polypeptide(L)'
;MKKVDLREEWYDDKKKVSVVIVDVTESARKLAAGHLCGPVSAYYLAKALASAALLASETSEKDEALSIQMKCTGPLGGFNVECTADGALRGYTEKKVLDEFDGSPDRDDRKILGSQQIQVTRSVPGRIISQGISGSIDGYLAGSLQRRACIYLSAETNQEAEVLHARGVLVEALPDSKESVSEFIPERFDIPACELLAQMGLPEAKPVKTATLRFECRCSPERAVAMLGALDEKERAELPSEIDITCHMCGRTFTVKTDETR
;
A
#
# COMPACT_ATOMS: atom_id res chain seq x y z
N MET A 1 6.61 24.03 0.71
CA MET A 1 6.68 23.07 1.84
C MET A 1 6.62 21.66 1.27
N LYS A 2 7.54 20.75 1.66
CA LYS A 2 7.39 19.32 1.29
C LYS A 2 6.09 18.82 1.94
N LYS A 3 5.17 18.29 1.14
CA LYS A 3 4.03 17.53 1.67
C LYS A 3 4.58 16.31 2.41
N VAL A 4 4.05 16.05 3.59
CA VAL A 4 4.42 14.90 4.42
C VAL A 4 3.25 13.93 4.35
N ASP A 5 3.54 12.67 4.09
CA ASP A 5 2.52 11.63 4.12
C ASP A 5 2.04 11.42 5.56
N LEU A 6 0.72 11.29 5.72
CA LEU A 6 0.08 11.23 7.05
C LEU A 6 -1.01 10.15 7.08
N ARG A 7 -1.23 9.61 8.28
CA ARG A 7 -2.43 8.88 8.66
C ARG A 7 -3.06 9.59 9.84
N GLU A 8 -4.33 9.90 9.72
CA GLU A 8 -5.16 10.54 10.75
C GLU A 8 -6.31 9.62 11.13
N GLU A 9 -6.50 9.39 12.40
CA GLU A 9 -7.57 8.57 12.96
C GLU A 9 -8.56 9.49 13.69
N TRP A 10 -9.83 9.34 13.36
CA TRP A 10 -10.91 10.19 13.85
C TRP A 10 -12.05 9.34 14.42
N TYR A 11 -12.82 9.90 15.35
CA TYR A 11 -13.93 9.22 15.98
C TYR A 11 -15.11 10.16 16.18
N ASP A 12 -16.30 9.74 15.72
CA ASP A 12 -17.56 10.39 16.03
C ASP A 12 -18.27 9.62 17.15
N ASP A 13 -18.32 10.24 18.35
CA ASP A 13 -18.90 9.59 19.55
C ASP A 13 -20.42 9.47 19.48
N LYS A 14 -21.13 10.38 18.77
CA LYS A 14 -22.59 10.32 18.63
C LYS A 14 -23.02 9.19 17.72
N LYS A 15 -22.37 9.08 16.56
CA LYS A 15 -22.67 8.07 15.55
C LYS A 15 -21.94 6.75 15.79
N LYS A 16 -20.97 6.71 16.72
CA LYS A 16 -20.12 5.55 16.99
C LYS A 16 -19.42 5.07 15.72
N VAL A 17 -18.82 6.01 15.01
CA VAL A 17 -18.12 5.76 13.73
C VAL A 17 -16.66 6.15 13.87
N SER A 18 -15.76 5.25 13.50
CA SER A 18 -14.33 5.50 13.35
C SER A 18 -13.99 5.79 11.91
N VAL A 19 -13.10 6.73 11.67
CA VAL A 19 -12.60 7.07 10.32
C VAL A 19 -11.09 7.17 10.35
N VAL A 20 -10.44 6.49 9.40
CA VAL A 20 -9.01 6.61 9.15
C VAL A 20 -8.83 7.27 7.80
N ILE A 21 -8.03 8.33 7.74
CA ILE A 21 -7.73 9.09 6.52
C ILE A 21 -6.22 8.99 6.29
N VAL A 22 -5.81 8.72 5.05
CA VAL A 22 -4.39 8.67 4.66
C VAL A 22 -4.10 9.53 3.44
N ASP A 23 -2.93 10.16 3.45
CA ASP A 23 -2.27 10.71 2.27
C ASP A 23 -0.89 10.04 2.18
N VAL A 24 -0.62 9.30 1.09
CA VAL A 24 0.63 8.57 0.84
C VAL A 24 1.28 9.03 -0.48
N THR A 25 0.93 10.24 -0.92
CA THR A 25 1.32 10.76 -2.24
C THR A 25 2.83 10.78 -2.45
N GLU A 26 3.60 11.23 -1.46
CA GLU A 26 5.07 11.32 -1.59
C GLU A 26 5.73 9.94 -1.61
N SER A 27 5.24 9.00 -0.80
CA SER A 27 5.74 7.62 -0.80
C SER A 27 5.41 6.91 -2.11
N ALA A 28 4.18 7.08 -2.61
CA ALA A 28 3.76 6.50 -3.88
C ALA A 28 4.57 7.06 -5.06
N ARG A 29 4.82 8.38 -5.09
CA ARG A 29 5.66 9.03 -6.10
C ARG A 29 7.07 8.48 -6.13
N LYS A 30 7.72 8.34 -4.96
CA LYS A 30 9.07 7.79 -4.85
C LYS A 30 9.15 6.34 -5.27
N LEU A 31 8.17 5.53 -4.90
CA LEU A 31 8.13 4.11 -5.25
C LEU A 31 7.85 3.91 -6.74
N ALA A 32 6.89 4.64 -7.33
CA ALA A 32 6.60 4.57 -8.75
C ALA A 32 7.82 4.96 -9.58
N ALA A 33 8.52 6.04 -9.22
CA ALA A 33 9.76 6.46 -9.86
C ALA A 33 10.90 5.45 -9.68
N GLY A 34 11.09 4.91 -8.47
CA GLY A 34 12.11 3.91 -8.17
C GLY A 34 11.93 2.59 -8.92
N HIS A 35 10.69 2.24 -9.24
CA HIS A 35 10.34 1.06 -10.02
C HIS A 35 10.25 1.33 -11.53
N LEU A 36 10.38 2.58 -11.97
CA LEU A 36 10.15 2.99 -13.37
C LEU A 36 8.77 2.55 -13.87
N CYS A 37 7.75 2.80 -13.05
CA CYS A 37 6.38 2.44 -13.40
C CYS A 37 5.86 3.32 -14.55
N GLY A 38 5.07 2.73 -15.45
CA GLY A 38 4.19 3.48 -16.33
C GLY A 38 2.98 4.05 -15.57
N PRO A 39 2.18 4.94 -16.21
CA PRO A 39 1.05 5.64 -15.57
C PRO A 39 0.04 4.72 -14.89
N VAL A 40 -0.29 3.60 -15.54
CA VAL A 40 -1.26 2.64 -15.01
C VAL A 40 -0.73 1.90 -13.79
N SER A 41 0.49 1.38 -13.87
CA SER A 41 1.11 0.67 -12.74
C SER A 41 1.36 1.59 -11.55
N ALA A 42 1.77 2.85 -11.78
CA ALA A 42 1.91 3.87 -10.74
C ALA A 42 0.57 4.17 -10.04
N TYR A 43 -0.53 4.23 -10.79
CA TYR A 43 -1.88 4.42 -10.24
C TYR A 43 -2.29 3.27 -9.29
N TYR A 44 -2.14 2.01 -9.72
CA TYR A 44 -2.50 0.87 -8.88
C TYR A 44 -1.56 0.71 -7.68
N LEU A 45 -0.26 0.99 -7.84
CA LEU A 45 0.68 1.02 -6.73
C LEU A 45 0.29 2.07 -5.68
N ALA A 46 -0.12 3.26 -6.11
CA ALA A 46 -0.58 4.34 -5.25
C ALA A 46 -1.82 3.94 -4.43
N LYS A 47 -2.83 3.34 -5.08
CA LYS A 47 -4.03 2.81 -4.39
C LYS A 47 -3.68 1.67 -3.43
N ALA A 48 -2.79 0.77 -3.81
CA ALA A 48 -2.34 -0.33 -2.96
C ALA A 48 -1.62 0.17 -1.69
N LEU A 49 -0.74 1.17 -1.82
CA LEU A 49 -0.05 1.79 -0.68
C LEU A 49 -1.02 2.50 0.27
N ALA A 50 -2.00 3.24 -0.27
CA ALA A 50 -3.05 3.85 0.54
C ALA A 50 -3.85 2.80 1.32
N SER A 51 -4.18 1.66 0.68
CA SER A 51 -4.87 0.55 1.33
C SER A 51 -4.06 -0.05 2.47
N ALA A 52 -2.75 -0.28 2.26
CA ALA A 52 -1.88 -0.80 3.31
C ALA A 52 -1.73 0.18 4.48
N ALA A 53 -1.62 1.49 4.19
CA ALA A 53 -1.55 2.53 5.21
C ALA A 53 -2.83 2.64 6.05
N LEU A 54 -4.02 2.47 5.42
CA LEU A 54 -5.31 2.44 6.12
C LEU A 54 -5.40 1.24 7.06
N LEU A 55 -5.17 0.04 6.57
CA LEU A 55 -5.28 -1.18 7.36
C LEU A 55 -4.19 -1.27 8.45
N ALA A 56 -3.02 -0.65 8.25
CA ALA A 56 -1.97 -0.58 9.26
C ALA A 56 -2.33 0.31 10.48
N SER A 57 -3.46 1.01 10.49
CA SER A 57 -3.99 1.66 11.68
C SER A 57 -4.25 0.67 12.83
N GLU A 58 -4.45 -0.60 12.49
CA GLU A 58 -4.75 -1.69 13.44
C GLU A 58 -3.50 -2.36 14.02
N THR A 59 -2.32 -2.02 13.53
CA THR A 59 -1.07 -2.57 14.07
C THR A 59 -0.83 -2.07 15.48
N SER A 60 -0.54 -2.97 16.40
CA SER A 60 -0.39 -2.70 17.83
C SER A 60 0.98 -3.02 18.41
N GLU A 61 1.72 -3.93 17.78
CA GLU A 61 3.06 -4.32 18.22
C GLU A 61 4.13 -3.45 17.51
N LYS A 62 5.20 -3.12 18.21
CA LYS A 62 6.24 -2.18 17.74
C LYS A 62 6.82 -2.51 16.37
N ASP A 63 7.11 -3.79 16.12
CA ASP A 63 7.74 -4.25 14.89
C ASP A 63 6.74 -4.94 13.95
N GLU A 64 5.46 -4.65 14.14
CA GLU A 64 4.40 -5.23 13.33
C GLU A 64 4.39 -4.62 11.92
N ALA A 65 4.18 -5.48 10.94
CA ALA A 65 3.99 -5.10 9.55
C ALA A 65 2.68 -5.70 9.03
N LEU A 66 1.94 -4.88 8.29
CA LEU A 66 0.80 -5.31 7.50
C LEU A 66 1.20 -5.36 6.04
N SER A 67 1.02 -6.50 5.38
CA SER A 67 1.23 -6.65 3.95
C SER A 67 -0.06 -6.99 3.23
N ILE A 68 -0.22 -6.46 2.04
CA ILE A 68 -1.29 -6.80 1.11
C ILE A 68 -0.65 -7.32 -0.17
N GLN A 69 -0.88 -8.58 -0.47
CA GLN A 69 -0.54 -9.18 -1.74
C GLN A 69 -1.82 -9.36 -2.56
N MET A 70 -1.85 -8.82 -3.76
CA MET A 70 -2.89 -9.10 -4.74
C MET A 70 -2.30 -9.86 -5.92
N LYS A 71 -3.00 -10.91 -6.34
CA LYS A 71 -2.79 -11.59 -7.62
C LYS A 71 -4.01 -11.37 -8.49
N CYS A 72 -3.80 -11.09 -9.75
CA CYS A 72 -4.89 -10.91 -10.70
C CYS A 72 -4.57 -11.57 -12.05
N THR A 73 -5.64 -11.90 -12.79
CA THR A 73 -5.51 -12.58 -14.10
C THR A 73 -5.29 -11.61 -15.25
N GLY A 74 -5.50 -10.32 -15.02
CA GLY A 74 -5.28 -9.28 -16.01
C GLY A 74 -3.80 -8.89 -16.15
N PRO A 75 -3.47 -8.03 -17.12
CA PRO A 75 -2.09 -7.68 -17.49
C PRO A 75 -1.26 -7.04 -16.39
N LEU A 76 -1.87 -6.43 -15.34
CA LEU A 76 -1.13 -5.93 -14.18
C LEU A 76 -0.41 -7.05 -13.41
N GLY A 77 -0.94 -8.28 -13.41
CA GLY A 77 -0.43 -9.44 -12.70
C GLY A 77 -0.66 -9.40 -11.19
N GLY A 78 -0.62 -8.23 -10.59
CA GLY A 78 -0.83 -8.01 -9.17
C GLY A 78 0.10 -6.96 -8.56
N PHE A 79 0.09 -6.92 -7.22
CA PHE A 79 1.01 -6.09 -6.43
C PHE A 79 1.32 -6.73 -5.08
N ASN A 80 2.40 -6.26 -4.46
CA ASN A 80 2.71 -6.53 -3.06
C ASN A 80 3.14 -5.23 -2.38
N VAL A 81 2.44 -4.84 -1.32
CA VAL A 81 2.71 -3.62 -0.56
C VAL A 81 2.75 -3.92 0.93
N GLU A 82 3.53 -3.16 1.67
CA GLU A 82 3.68 -3.29 3.12
C GLU A 82 3.65 -1.92 3.77
N CYS A 83 2.97 -1.83 4.92
CA CYS A 83 3.06 -0.72 5.85
C CYS A 83 3.40 -1.26 7.24
N THR A 84 4.44 -0.71 7.88
CA THR A 84 4.81 -1.08 9.25
C THR A 84 4.09 -0.21 10.28
N ALA A 85 4.07 -0.66 11.54
CA ALA A 85 3.43 0.06 12.64
C ALA A 85 3.99 1.49 12.82
N ASP A 86 5.28 1.71 12.51
CA ASP A 86 5.95 3.01 12.56
C ASP A 86 5.77 3.86 11.27
N GLY A 87 4.94 3.39 10.33
CA GLY A 87 4.55 4.13 9.13
C GLY A 87 5.48 4.01 7.93
N ALA A 88 6.41 3.04 7.91
CA ALA A 88 7.25 2.79 6.75
C ALA A 88 6.47 2.04 5.66
N LEU A 89 6.45 2.61 4.44
CA LEU A 89 5.76 2.10 3.26
C LEU A 89 6.76 1.59 2.23
N ARG A 90 6.47 0.42 1.63
CA ARG A 90 7.21 -0.14 0.50
C ARG A 90 6.32 -1.07 -0.30
N GLY A 91 6.70 -1.37 -1.54
CA GLY A 91 5.93 -2.31 -2.35
C GLY A 91 6.17 -2.12 -3.84
N TYR A 92 5.55 -2.99 -4.63
CA TYR A 92 5.70 -3.02 -6.08
C TYR A 92 4.43 -3.57 -6.76
N THR A 93 4.32 -3.32 -8.05
CA THR A 93 3.42 -4.02 -8.97
C THR A 93 4.19 -5.07 -9.76
N GLU A 94 3.57 -6.19 -10.12
CA GLU A 94 4.23 -7.25 -10.89
C GLU A 94 4.68 -6.73 -12.26
N LYS A 95 3.81 -6.06 -13.00
CA LYS A 95 4.15 -5.35 -14.23
C LYS A 95 4.37 -3.88 -13.96
N LYS A 96 5.49 -3.36 -14.46
CA LYS A 96 5.89 -1.95 -14.29
C LYS A 96 5.31 -1.06 -15.38
N VAL A 97 5.22 -1.57 -16.60
CA VAL A 97 4.71 -0.86 -17.78
C VAL A 97 3.64 -1.73 -18.44
N LEU A 98 2.55 -1.11 -18.82
CA LEU A 98 1.44 -1.73 -19.53
C LEU A 98 1.20 -0.97 -20.85
N ASP A 99 2.03 -1.23 -21.87
CA ASP A 99 2.08 -0.48 -23.14
C ASP A 99 0.72 -0.27 -23.79
N GLU A 100 -0.19 -1.26 -23.69
CA GLU A 100 -1.55 -1.18 -24.25
C GLU A 100 -2.47 -0.19 -23.51
N PHE A 101 -2.15 0.16 -22.25
CA PHE A 101 -2.99 0.96 -21.35
C PHE A 101 -2.35 2.29 -20.96
N ASP A 102 -1.03 2.36 -20.90
CA ASP A 102 -0.31 3.54 -20.41
C ASP A 102 -0.52 4.79 -21.29
N GLY A 103 -0.79 4.62 -22.57
CA GLY A 103 -1.13 5.71 -23.50
C GLY A 103 -2.61 6.10 -23.52
N SER A 104 -3.49 5.38 -22.80
CA SER A 104 -4.94 5.61 -22.80
C SER A 104 -5.37 6.40 -21.56
N PRO A 105 -6.25 7.44 -21.73
CA PRO A 105 -6.86 8.11 -20.59
C PRO A 105 -7.91 7.22 -19.89
N ASP A 106 -8.40 6.19 -20.57
CA ASP A 106 -9.47 5.31 -20.09
C ASP A 106 -8.86 4.09 -19.40
N ARG A 107 -9.10 3.97 -18.09
CA ARG A 107 -8.64 2.85 -17.26
C ARG A 107 -9.81 1.93 -16.96
N ASP A 108 -9.95 0.89 -17.78
CA ASP A 108 -10.92 -0.18 -17.53
C ASP A 108 -10.33 -1.19 -16.54
N ASP A 109 -10.70 -1.06 -15.25
CA ASP A 109 -10.24 -1.95 -14.18
C ASP A 109 -10.52 -3.43 -14.50
N ARG A 110 -11.60 -3.76 -15.22
CA ARG A 110 -11.92 -5.16 -15.57
C ARG A 110 -10.91 -5.74 -16.53
N LYS A 111 -10.45 -4.94 -17.49
CA LYS A 111 -9.44 -5.37 -18.47
C LYS A 111 -8.05 -5.43 -17.85
N ILE A 112 -7.72 -4.50 -16.96
CA ILE A 112 -6.39 -4.37 -16.35
C ILE A 112 -6.19 -5.40 -15.23
N LEU A 113 -7.20 -5.63 -14.40
CA LEU A 113 -7.13 -6.52 -13.25
C LEU A 113 -7.69 -7.92 -13.54
N GLY A 114 -8.78 -8.03 -14.30
CA GLY A 114 -9.52 -9.29 -14.44
C GLY A 114 -10.03 -9.81 -13.11
N SER A 115 -9.97 -11.12 -12.90
CA SER A 115 -10.26 -11.73 -11.59
C SER A 115 -9.09 -11.53 -10.65
N GLN A 116 -9.40 -11.20 -9.40
CA GLN A 116 -8.38 -10.87 -8.39
C GLN A 116 -8.58 -11.64 -7.08
N GLN A 117 -7.48 -11.91 -6.41
CA GLN A 117 -7.42 -12.46 -5.06
C GLN A 117 -6.45 -11.63 -4.23
N ILE A 118 -6.89 -11.22 -3.05
CA ILE A 118 -6.11 -10.43 -2.10
C ILE A 118 -5.81 -11.28 -0.87
N GLN A 119 -4.56 -11.27 -0.43
CA GLN A 119 -4.13 -11.82 0.84
C GLN A 119 -3.62 -10.69 1.73
N VAL A 120 -4.21 -10.53 2.90
CA VAL A 120 -3.76 -9.58 3.91
C VAL A 120 -3.08 -10.35 5.03
N THR A 121 -1.85 -9.98 5.36
CA THR A 121 -1.05 -10.63 6.41
C THR A 121 -0.55 -9.61 7.40
N ARG A 122 -0.77 -9.85 8.70
CA ARG A 122 -0.14 -9.11 9.79
C ARG A 122 0.95 -10.00 10.40
N SER A 123 2.13 -9.47 10.59
CA SER A 123 3.28 -10.22 11.09
C SER A 123 4.24 -9.36 11.89
N VAL A 124 4.95 -10.02 12.80
CA VAL A 124 6.19 -9.51 13.44
C VAL A 124 7.37 -10.38 12.99
N PRO A 125 8.61 -9.98 13.20
CA PRO A 125 9.76 -10.80 12.84
C PRO A 125 9.64 -12.24 13.36
N GLY A 126 9.68 -13.20 12.43
CA GLY A 126 9.59 -14.64 12.72
C GLY A 126 8.18 -15.20 13.02
N ARG A 127 7.10 -14.38 13.03
CA ARG A 127 5.76 -14.87 13.35
C ARG A 127 4.66 -14.16 12.56
N ILE A 128 3.74 -14.92 11.99
CA ILE A 128 2.47 -14.40 11.46
C ILE A 128 1.48 -14.24 12.62
N ILE A 129 0.88 -13.05 12.74
CA ILE A 129 -0.17 -12.75 13.71
C ILE A 129 -1.53 -13.18 13.16
N SER A 130 -1.85 -12.74 11.94
CA SER A 130 -3.09 -13.09 11.25
C SER A 130 -2.91 -13.08 9.75
N GLN A 131 -3.74 -13.85 9.06
CA GLN A 131 -3.78 -13.90 7.60
C GLN A 131 -5.22 -14.13 7.14
N GLY A 132 -5.63 -13.40 6.10
CA GLY A 132 -6.93 -13.56 5.49
C GLY A 132 -6.86 -13.44 3.98
N ILE A 133 -7.74 -14.15 3.28
CA ILE A 133 -7.83 -14.17 1.81
C ILE A 133 -9.23 -13.73 1.41
N SER A 134 -9.33 -12.86 0.41
CA SER A 134 -10.60 -12.37 -0.12
C SER A 134 -10.47 -11.93 -1.58
N GLY A 135 -11.60 -11.65 -2.24
CA GLY A 135 -11.63 -11.03 -3.58
C GLY A 135 -11.43 -9.51 -3.56
N SER A 136 -11.59 -8.87 -2.40
CA SER A 136 -11.43 -7.42 -2.23
C SER A 136 -11.08 -7.07 -0.79
N ILE A 137 -10.64 -5.82 -0.53
CA ILE A 137 -10.36 -5.34 0.83
C ILE A 137 -11.66 -5.25 1.64
N ASP A 138 -12.75 -4.74 1.06
CA ASP A 138 -14.05 -4.71 1.74
C ASP A 138 -14.53 -6.13 2.09
N GLY A 139 -14.33 -7.09 1.17
CA GLY A 139 -14.61 -8.50 1.43
C GLY A 139 -13.74 -9.09 2.56
N TYR A 140 -12.50 -8.66 2.69
CA TYR A 140 -11.62 -9.03 3.81
C TYR A 140 -12.12 -8.43 5.13
N LEU A 141 -12.48 -7.14 5.14
CA LEU A 141 -13.02 -6.47 6.33
C LEU A 141 -14.31 -7.13 6.81
N ALA A 142 -15.24 -7.38 5.89
CA ALA A 142 -16.53 -7.97 6.23
C ALA A 142 -16.44 -9.47 6.55
N GLY A 143 -15.71 -10.25 5.76
CA GLY A 143 -15.67 -11.72 5.88
C GLY A 143 -14.66 -12.22 6.89
N SER A 144 -13.40 -11.74 6.81
CA SER A 144 -12.32 -12.23 7.69
C SER A 144 -12.33 -11.54 9.05
N LEU A 145 -12.59 -10.24 9.09
CA LEU A 145 -12.58 -9.46 10.33
C LEU A 145 -13.98 -9.24 10.92
N GLN A 146 -15.03 -9.58 10.19
CA GLN A 146 -16.43 -9.39 10.60
C GLN A 146 -16.76 -7.93 11.00
N ARG A 147 -16.15 -6.98 10.30
CA ARG A 147 -16.29 -5.55 10.57
C ARG A 147 -17.28 -4.91 9.61
N ARG A 148 -18.07 -3.99 10.10
CA ARG A 148 -18.94 -3.11 9.30
C ARG A 148 -18.10 -1.92 8.85
N ALA A 149 -17.32 -2.10 7.79
CA ALA A 149 -16.40 -1.08 7.29
C ALA A 149 -16.40 -1.02 5.77
N CYS A 150 -16.08 0.16 5.24
CA CYS A 150 -15.87 0.42 3.81
C CYS A 150 -14.56 1.17 3.60
N ILE A 151 -13.90 0.89 2.48
CA ILE A 151 -12.67 1.58 2.08
C ILE A 151 -12.93 2.37 0.78
N TYR A 152 -12.45 3.61 0.75
CA TYR A 152 -12.50 4.49 -0.42
C TYR A 152 -11.09 4.93 -0.76
N LEU A 153 -10.72 4.81 -2.04
CA LEU A 153 -9.37 5.08 -2.52
C LEU A 153 -9.39 6.03 -3.70
N SER A 154 -8.55 7.05 -3.66
CA SER A 154 -8.35 8.00 -4.74
C SER A 154 -6.86 8.09 -5.08
N ALA A 155 -6.55 7.95 -6.36
CA ALA A 155 -5.22 8.19 -6.89
C ALA A 155 -5.31 8.82 -8.28
N GLU A 156 -4.31 9.59 -8.63
CA GLU A 156 -4.17 10.18 -9.96
C GLU A 156 -2.71 10.16 -10.40
N THR A 157 -2.49 9.87 -11.67
CA THR A 157 -1.17 9.90 -12.30
C THR A 157 -1.25 10.64 -13.62
N ASN A 158 -0.20 11.38 -13.97
CA ASN A 158 -0.07 12.00 -15.28
C ASN A 158 0.52 11.04 -16.33
N GLN A 159 0.69 11.50 -17.55
CA GLN A 159 1.24 10.72 -18.67
C GLN A 159 2.72 10.34 -18.45
N GLU A 160 3.45 11.08 -17.66
CA GLU A 160 4.85 10.83 -17.27
C GLU A 160 4.95 9.89 -16.06
N ALA A 161 3.84 9.23 -15.66
CA ALA A 161 3.72 8.33 -14.52
C ALA A 161 4.01 8.99 -13.15
N GLU A 162 3.98 10.32 -13.06
CA GLU A 162 4.07 11.00 -11.78
C GLU A 162 2.75 10.83 -11.01
N VAL A 163 2.82 10.41 -9.76
CA VAL A 163 1.66 10.33 -8.87
C VAL A 163 1.31 11.75 -8.39
N LEU A 164 0.17 12.26 -8.81
CA LEU A 164 -0.33 13.59 -8.45
C LEU A 164 -0.96 13.59 -7.06
N HIS A 165 -1.76 12.55 -6.76
CA HIS A 165 -2.23 12.25 -5.41
C HIS A 165 -2.44 10.76 -5.19
N ALA A 166 -2.38 10.33 -3.92
CA ALA A 166 -2.67 8.98 -3.46
C ALA A 166 -3.26 9.04 -2.06
N ARG A 167 -4.56 8.87 -1.92
CA ARG A 167 -5.30 9.07 -0.67
C ARG A 167 -6.32 7.95 -0.44
N GLY A 168 -6.72 7.78 0.80
CA GLY A 168 -7.73 6.81 1.16
C GLY A 168 -8.46 7.17 2.44
N VAL A 169 -9.66 6.61 2.56
CA VAL A 169 -10.52 6.71 3.74
C VAL A 169 -11.04 5.32 4.08
N LEU A 170 -10.89 4.91 5.33
CA LEU A 170 -11.54 3.73 5.90
C LEU A 170 -12.58 4.22 6.91
N VAL A 171 -13.82 3.82 6.71
CA VAL A 171 -14.94 4.13 7.62
C VAL A 171 -15.40 2.84 8.27
N GLU A 172 -15.57 2.85 9.59
CA GLU A 172 -16.07 1.72 10.34
C GLU A 172 -17.19 2.15 11.30
N ALA A 173 -18.31 1.45 11.23
CA ALA A 173 -19.37 1.55 12.21
C ALA A 173 -19.09 0.56 13.36
N LEU A 174 -18.84 1.08 14.55
CA LEU A 174 -18.59 0.28 15.75
C LEU A 174 -19.84 -0.54 16.16
N PRO A 175 -19.70 -1.56 17.03
CA PRO A 175 -20.82 -2.46 17.36
C PRO A 175 -22.10 -1.75 17.78
N ASP A 176 -21.99 -0.66 18.53
CA ASP A 176 -23.14 0.12 19.04
C ASP A 176 -23.66 1.17 18.05
N SER A 177 -23.03 1.33 16.88
CA SER A 177 -23.48 2.25 15.85
C SER A 177 -24.75 1.73 15.16
N LYS A 178 -25.69 2.63 14.91
CA LYS A 178 -26.89 2.38 14.11
C LYS A 178 -26.72 2.77 12.66
N GLU A 179 -25.60 3.37 12.33
CA GLU A 179 -25.30 3.93 11.01
C GLU A 179 -24.94 2.83 10.00
N SER A 180 -25.22 3.10 8.73
CA SER A 180 -24.71 2.32 7.61
C SER A 180 -23.43 2.96 7.07
N VAL A 181 -22.33 2.21 7.02
CA VAL A 181 -21.05 2.73 6.50
C VAL A 181 -21.13 3.19 5.03
N SER A 182 -22.06 2.64 4.26
CA SER A 182 -22.28 3.03 2.87
C SER A 182 -22.86 4.43 2.69
N GLU A 183 -23.29 5.11 3.77
CA GLU A 183 -23.78 6.48 3.74
C GLU A 183 -22.65 7.52 3.84
N PHE A 184 -21.47 7.11 4.33
CA PHE A 184 -20.31 7.98 4.54
C PHE A 184 -19.37 7.96 3.32
N ILE A 185 -19.84 8.48 2.19
CA ILE A 185 -19.07 8.47 0.94
C ILE A 185 -18.28 9.77 0.79
N PRO A 186 -16.95 9.74 0.67
CA PRO A 186 -16.16 10.91 0.36
C PRO A 186 -16.39 11.33 -1.12
N GLU A 187 -16.83 12.55 -1.34
CA GLU A 187 -16.97 13.11 -2.71
C GLU A 187 -15.65 13.67 -3.22
N ARG A 188 -14.84 14.20 -2.32
CA ARG A 188 -13.53 14.79 -2.63
C ARG A 188 -12.49 14.32 -1.65
N PHE A 189 -11.28 14.08 -2.16
CA PHE A 189 -10.13 13.64 -1.34
C PHE A 189 -9.04 14.72 -1.19
N ASP A 190 -9.12 15.81 -1.96
CA ASP A 190 -8.10 16.87 -2.04
C ASP A 190 -8.32 18.02 -1.05
N ILE A 191 -9.17 17.80 -0.05
CA ILE A 191 -9.54 18.76 1.00
C ILE A 191 -8.98 18.35 2.37
N PRO A 192 -8.90 19.28 3.34
CA PRO A 192 -8.51 18.97 4.72
C PRO A 192 -9.43 17.93 5.37
N ALA A 193 -8.89 17.14 6.31
CA ALA A 193 -9.63 16.06 6.96
C ALA A 193 -10.94 16.53 7.62
N CYS A 194 -10.93 17.70 8.28
CA CYS A 194 -12.15 18.25 8.90
C CYS A 194 -13.26 18.59 7.89
N GLU A 195 -12.89 19.09 6.71
CA GLU A 195 -13.84 19.37 5.63
C GLU A 195 -14.35 18.07 5.01
N LEU A 196 -13.47 17.10 4.80
CA LEU A 196 -13.83 15.78 4.30
C LEU A 196 -14.83 15.09 5.25
N LEU A 197 -14.57 15.10 6.55
CA LEU A 197 -15.47 14.53 7.56
C LEU A 197 -16.83 15.23 7.58
N ALA A 198 -16.84 16.57 7.48
CA ALA A 198 -18.10 17.32 7.40
C ALA A 198 -18.91 16.95 6.14
N GLN A 199 -18.24 16.82 5.00
CA GLN A 199 -18.85 16.38 3.74
C GLN A 199 -19.44 14.97 3.85
N MET A 200 -18.76 14.07 4.57
CA MET A 200 -19.21 12.71 4.85
C MET A 200 -20.33 12.64 5.92
N GLY A 201 -20.82 13.78 6.42
CA GLY A 201 -21.85 13.81 7.46
C GLY A 201 -21.33 13.51 8.87
N LEU A 202 -20.03 13.69 9.12
CA LEU A 202 -19.34 13.48 10.39
C LEU A 202 -18.67 14.78 10.91
N PRO A 203 -19.39 15.94 10.99
CA PRO A 203 -18.78 17.21 11.36
C PRO A 203 -18.32 17.28 12.83
N GLU A 204 -18.78 16.36 13.67
CA GLU A 204 -18.44 16.30 15.09
C GLU A 204 -17.34 15.29 15.41
N ALA A 205 -16.81 14.58 14.41
CA ALA A 205 -15.70 13.67 14.59
C ALA A 205 -14.47 14.41 15.13
N LYS A 206 -13.79 13.79 16.09
CA LYS A 206 -12.62 14.35 16.77
C LYS A 206 -11.37 13.55 16.39
N PRO A 207 -10.21 14.21 16.26
CA PRO A 207 -8.96 13.52 16.02
C PRO A 207 -8.58 12.67 17.23
N VAL A 208 -8.16 11.44 17.00
CA VAL A 208 -7.73 10.48 18.02
C VAL A 208 -6.21 10.30 17.96
N LYS A 209 -5.68 10.16 16.74
CA LYS A 209 -4.26 9.89 16.52
C LYS A 209 -3.82 10.41 15.17
N THR A 210 -2.56 10.84 15.11
CA THR A 210 -1.89 11.17 13.83
C THR A 210 -0.56 10.43 13.79
N ALA A 211 -0.23 9.84 12.65
CA ALA A 211 1.04 9.17 12.39
C ALA A 211 1.66 9.67 11.09
N THR A 212 2.96 9.89 11.09
CA THR A 212 3.71 10.18 9.88
C THR A 212 3.94 8.90 9.10
N LEU A 213 3.67 8.94 7.80
CA LEU A 213 3.97 7.87 6.87
C LEU A 213 5.18 8.26 6.02
N ARG A 214 5.93 7.26 5.55
CA ARG A 214 7.12 7.52 4.73
C ARG A 214 7.50 6.32 3.88
N PHE A 215 8.02 6.60 2.71
CA PHE A 215 8.74 5.57 1.96
C PHE A 215 10.03 5.19 2.70
N GLU A 216 10.13 3.94 3.10
CA GLU A 216 11.34 3.36 3.66
C GLU A 216 11.44 1.88 3.32
N CYS A 217 12.61 1.46 2.82
CA CYS A 217 12.88 0.07 2.53
C CYS A 217 14.07 -0.43 3.35
N ARG A 218 13.92 -1.61 3.91
CA ARG A 218 14.95 -2.28 4.73
C ARG A 218 16.06 -2.94 3.91
N CYS A 219 16.09 -2.76 2.58
CA CYS A 219 17.16 -3.29 1.75
C CYS A 219 18.48 -2.55 1.98
N SER A 220 19.58 -3.26 1.89
CA SER A 220 20.92 -2.70 1.98
C SER A 220 21.92 -3.52 1.14
N PRO A 221 23.11 -2.97 0.83
CA PRO A 221 24.17 -3.73 0.16
C PRO A 221 24.51 -5.02 0.90
N GLU A 222 24.60 -4.98 2.24
CA GLU A 222 24.93 -6.15 3.07
C GLU A 222 23.88 -7.26 2.95
N ARG A 223 22.58 -6.88 2.84
CA ARG A 223 21.51 -7.85 2.58
C ARG A 223 21.59 -8.45 1.19
N ALA A 224 21.99 -7.66 0.19
CA ALA A 224 22.20 -8.17 -1.16
C ALA A 224 23.36 -9.17 -1.19
N VAL A 225 24.47 -8.88 -0.53
CA VAL A 225 25.61 -9.82 -0.34
C VAL A 225 25.14 -11.09 0.37
N ALA A 226 24.38 -10.96 1.46
CA ALA A 226 23.87 -12.12 2.22
C ALA A 226 22.97 -13.05 1.37
N MET A 227 22.25 -12.52 0.39
CA MET A 227 21.45 -13.34 -0.53
C MET A 227 22.36 -14.20 -1.43
N LEU A 228 23.50 -13.68 -1.88
CA LEU A 228 24.49 -14.47 -2.63
C LEU A 228 25.12 -15.55 -1.77
N GLY A 229 25.35 -15.27 -0.49
CA GLY A 229 25.86 -16.24 0.47
C GLY A 229 24.94 -17.44 0.69
N ALA A 230 23.64 -17.32 0.36
CA ALA A 230 22.68 -18.40 0.46
C ALA A 230 22.68 -19.37 -0.75
N LEU A 231 23.36 -19.00 -1.85
CA LEU A 231 23.55 -19.85 -3.02
C LEU A 231 24.60 -20.94 -2.71
N ASP A 232 24.46 -22.09 -3.36
CA ASP A 232 25.49 -23.12 -3.24
C ASP A 232 26.80 -22.72 -3.97
N GLU A 233 27.88 -23.46 -3.70
CA GLU A 233 29.21 -23.12 -4.21
C GLU A 233 29.34 -23.21 -5.74
N LYS A 234 28.54 -24.08 -6.38
CA LYS A 234 28.49 -24.22 -7.83
C LYS A 234 27.75 -23.07 -8.46
N GLU A 235 26.55 -22.76 -7.96
CA GLU A 235 25.75 -21.63 -8.43
C GLU A 235 26.52 -20.33 -8.33
N ARG A 236 27.26 -20.15 -7.23
CA ARG A 236 28.08 -18.96 -6.98
C ARG A 236 29.28 -18.87 -7.92
N ALA A 237 29.91 -20.02 -8.24
CA ALA A 237 31.07 -20.06 -9.15
C ALA A 237 30.70 -19.74 -10.61
N GLU A 238 29.43 -19.90 -11.01
CA GLU A 238 28.91 -19.57 -12.35
C GLU A 238 28.55 -18.08 -12.49
N LEU A 239 28.51 -17.32 -11.40
CA LEU A 239 28.18 -15.90 -11.43
C LEU A 239 29.36 -15.07 -11.97
N PRO A 240 29.10 -13.96 -12.69
CA PRO A 240 30.12 -13.00 -13.02
C PRO A 240 30.72 -12.35 -11.78
N SER A 241 31.91 -11.76 -11.89
CA SER A 241 32.61 -11.12 -10.77
C SER A 241 31.85 -9.99 -10.11
N GLU A 242 30.95 -9.33 -10.84
CA GLU A 242 30.02 -8.31 -10.36
C GLU A 242 28.62 -8.60 -10.91
N ILE A 243 27.60 -8.48 -10.04
CA ILE A 243 26.20 -8.64 -10.41
C ILE A 243 25.35 -7.53 -9.81
N ASP A 244 24.30 -7.17 -10.53
CA ASP A 244 23.30 -6.22 -10.07
C ASP A 244 22.12 -6.95 -9.43
N ILE A 245 21.86 -6.65 -8.15
CA ILE A 245 20.73 -7.19 -7.41
C ILE A 245 19.73 -6.08 -7.16
N THR A 246 18.55 -6.20 -7.77
CA THR A 246 17.47 -5.23 -7.61
C THR A 246 16.50 -5.64 -6.51
N CYS A 247 16.27 -4.76 -5.55
CA CYS A 247 15.27 -4.97 -4.51
C CYS A 247 13.85 -4.93 -5.08
N HIS A 248 13.13 -6.04 -5.00
CA HIS A 248 11.74 -6.12 -5.46
C HIS A 248 10.80 -5.12 -4.78
N MET A 249 11.05 -4.79 -3.50
CA MET A 249 10.16 -3.91 -2.73
C MET A 249 10.32 -2.41 -2.99
N CYS A 250 11.43 -1.98 -3.63
CA CYS A 250 11.66 -0.54 -3.84
C CYS A 250 12.38 -0.16 -5.13
N GLY A 251 12.74 -1.13 -5.98
CA GLY A 251 13.41 -0.91 -7.25
C GLY A 251 14.89 -0.51 -7.14
N ARG A 252 15.44 -0.34 -5.92
CA ARG A 252 16.86 0.02 -5.75
C ARG A 252 17.76 -1.14 -6.17
N THR A 253 18.75 -0.85 -7.00
CA THR A 253 19.76 -1.80 -7.46
C THR A 253 21.06 -1.63 -6.66
N PHE A 254 21.69 -2.74 -6.32
CA PHE A 254 22.99 -2.83 -5.66
C PHE A 254 23.92 -3.66 -6.54
N THR A 255 25.04 -3.08 -6.95
CA THR A 255 26.12 -3.82 -7.60
C THR A 255 26.95 -4.50 -6.51
N VAL A 256 27.04 -5.83 -6.56
CA VAL A 256 27.70 -6.65 -5.56
C VAL A 256 28.80 -7.47 -6.21
N LYS A 257 29.98 -7.54 -5.56
CA LYS A 257 31.07 -8.40 -5.97
C LYS A 257 30.87 -9.80 -5.39
N THR A 258 31.00 -10.81 -6.25
CA THR A 258 30.78 -12.21 -5.85
C THR A 258 31.85 -12.78 -4.91
N ASP A 259 33.04 -12.15 -4.85
CA ASP A 259 34.13 -12.51 -3.92
C ASP A 259 33.91 -11.94 -2.50
N GLU A 260 33.04 -10.95 -2.31
CA GLU A 260 32.69 -10.40 -0.98
C GLU A 260 31.82 -11.36 -0.12
N THR A 261 31.44 -12.51 -0.67
CA THR A 261 30.58 -13.51 0.00
C THR A 261 31.36 -14.62 0.73
N ARG A 262 32.66 -14.46 0.91
CA ARG A 262 33.53 -15.44 1.59
C ARG A 262 33.66 -15.20 3.09
#